data_6e0f13217dfb791e4714ea42ae90ece5
#
_entry.id   6e0f13217dfb791e4714ea42ae90ece5
#
_cell.length_a   1.000
_cell.length_b   1.000
_cell.length_c   1.000
_cell.angle_alpha   90.00
_cell.angle_beta   90.00
_cell.angle_gamma   90.00
#
_symmetry.space_group_name_H-M   'P 1'
#
loop_
_entity.id
_entity.type
_entity.pdbx_description
1 polymer ?
#
loop_
_entity_poly.entity_id
_entity_poly.type
_entity_poly.pdbx_seq_one_letter_code
_entity_poly.pdbx_strand_id
1 'polypeptide(L)'
;MRIFPFILVVLFFILAGSVSSPAQNAASVEPLLLYKAQQDKNCRHWVDSVMDKLSFKEKVGQLFIYTIAPVNTKRNLELLREAIDTYKVGGLLFSGGKMQNQVELTNRAQRQAKAPVMITFDGEW
;
A
#
# COMPACT_ATOMS: atom_id res chain seq x y z
N MET A 1 12.85 48.50 -40.23
CA MET A 1 11.97 48.29 -39.08
C MET A 1 11.41 46.86 -39.14
N ARG A 2 12.01 45.92 -38.37
CA ARG A 2 11.74 44.46 -38.45
C ARG A 2 11.14 44.00 -37.10
N ILE A 3 9.89 44.24 -36.87
CA ILE A 3 9.21 43.85 -35.62
C ILE A 3 8.23 42.68 -35.83
N PHE A 4 7.95 42.31 -37.10
CA PHE A 4 6.96 41.28 -37.44
C PHE A 4 7.25 39.83 -37.05
N PRO A 5 8.52 39.32 -37.03
CA PRO A 5 8.75 37.92 -36.69
C PRO A 5 8.64 37.61 -35.17
N PHE A 6 8.81 38.62 -34.32
CA PHE A 6 8.75 38.39 -32.87
C PHE A 6 7.33 38.18 -32.32
N ILE A 7 6.36 38.84 -32.92
CA ILE A 7 4.94 38.76 -32.53
C ILE A 7 4.38 37.36 -32.89
N LEU A 8 4.82 36.80 -34.01
CA LEU A 8 4.34 35.46 -34.44
C LEU A 8 4.86 34.33 -33.56
N VAL A 9 6.08 34.44 -33.07
CA VAL A 9 6.67 33.43 -32.15
C VAL A 9 6.01 33.48 -30.77
N VAL A 10 5.65 34.67 -30.26
CA VAL A 10 4.98 34.80 -28.97
C VAL A 10 3.54 34.28 -29.04
N LEU A 11 2.83 34.50 -30.16
CA LEU A 11 1.46 33.98 -30.37
C LEU A 11 1.46 32.42 -30.47
N PHE A 12 2.53 31.82 -31.04
CA PHE A 12 2.63 30.37 -31.14
C PHE A 12 2.87 29.70 -29.76
N PHE A 13 3.58 30.38 -28.86
CA PHE A 13 3.76 29.90 -27.48
C PHE A 13 2.49 30.03 -26.60
N ILE A 14 1.62 30.95 -26.89
CA ILE A 14 0.37 31.10 -26.13
C ILE A 14 -0.69 30.06 -26.54
N LEU A 15 -0.66 29.59 -27.80
CA LEU A 15 -1.57 28.56 -28.30
C LEU A 15 -1.14 27.11 -27.97
N ALA A 16 0.11 26.90 -27.57
CA ALA A 16 0.64 25.57 -27.19
C ALA A 16 0.48 25.24 -25.70
N GLY A 17 -0.13 26.11 -24.92
CA GLY A 17 -0.15 26.06 -23.45
C GLY A 17 -1.35 25.38 -22.80
N SER A 18 -2.01 24.42 -23.45
CA SER A 18 -3.04 23.60 -22.78
C SER A 18 -2.64 22.13 -22.84
N VAL A 19 -1.44 21.80 -22.38
CA VAL A 19 -1.13 20.41 -22.02
C VAL A 19 -1.84 20.15 -20.70
N SER A 20 -3.05 19.63 -20.79
CA SER A 20 -3.75 19.07 -19.63
C SER A 20 -2.86 18.00 -19.01
N SER A 21 -2.40 18.28 -17.80
CA SER A 21 -1.60 17.32 -17.03
C SER A 21 -2.39 16.03 -16.87
N PRO A 22 -1.80 14.84 -17.18
CA PRO A 22 -2.49 13.56 -16.99
C PRO A 22 -2.82 13.25 -15.51
N ALA A 23 -2.39 14.10 -14.57
CA ALA A 23 -2.72 13.97 -13.15
C ALA A 23 -4.19 14.27 -12.82
N GLN A 24 -4.97 14.89 -13.73
CA GLN A 24 -6.40 15.15 -13.48
C GLN A 24 -7.32 13.96 -13.79
N ASN A 25 -6.80 12.87 -14.35
CA ASN A 25 -7.52 11.61 -14.52
C ASN A 25 -7.11 10.53 -13.51
N ALA A 26 -6.59 10.91 -12.35
CA ALA A 26 -6.63 10.01 -11.21
C ALA A 26 -8.11 9.71 -10.96
N ALA A 27 -8.56 8.56 -11.46
CA ALA A 27 -9.91 8.08 -11.23
C ALA A 27 -10.19 8.27 -9.74
N SER A 28 -11.22 9.04 -9.43
CA SER A 28 -11.70 9.17 -8.07
C SER A 28 -11.86 7.74 -7.55
N VAL A 29 -10.97 7.30 -6.65
CA VAL A 29 -11.11 6.01 -6.00
C VAL A 29 -12.44 6.10 -5.28
N GLU A 30 -13.45 5.45 -5.84
CA GLU A 30 -14.78 5.50 -5.26
C GLU A 30 -14.69 5.01 -3.81
N PRO A 31 -15.06 5.85 -2.81
CA PRO A 31 -15.07 5.41 -1.40
C PRO A 31 -15.91 4.14 -1.17
N LEU A 32 -16.75 3.80 -2.13
CA LEU A 32 -17.64 2.64 -2.16
C LEU A 32 -16.95 1.32 -2.54
N LEU A 33 -15.68 1.28 -2.95
CA LEU A 33 -15.03 0.01 -3.35
C LEU A 33 -14.99 -0.99 -2.19
N LEU A 34 -14.67 -0.54 -0.98
CA LEU A 34 -14.70 -1.41 0.21
C LEU A 34 -16.11 -1.86 0.56
N TYR A 35 -17.10 -0.98 0.42
CA TYR A 35 -18.50 -1.32 0.65
C TYR A 35 -19.04 -2.30 -0.40
N LYS A 36 -18.71 -2.09 -1.68
CA LYS A 36 -19.06 -3.02 -2.77
C LYS A 36 -18.39 -4.38 -2.58
N ALA A 37 -17.12 -4.41 -2.16
CA ALA A 37 -16.40 -5.64 -1.87
C ALA A 37 -17.07 -6.44 -0.73
N GLN A 38 -17.58 -5.79 0.31
CA GLN A 38 -18.32 -6.45 1.39
C GLN A 38 -19.63 -7.11 0.92
N GLN A 39 -20.21 -6.62 -0.18
CA GLN A 39 -21.43 -7.18 -0.76
C GLN A 39 -21.15 -8.26 -1.82
N ASP A 40 -19.91 -8.36 -2.30
CA ASP A 40 -19.51 -9.39 -3.25
C ASP A 40 -19.52 -10.76 -2.55
N LYS A 41 -20.27 -11.70 -3.13
CA LYS A 41 -20.36 -13.07 -2.65
C LYS A 41 -19.02 -13.79 -2.64
N ASN A 42 -18.17 -13.54 -3.65
CA ASN A 42 -16.84 -14.14 -3.73
C ASN A 42 -15.91 -13.60 -2.63
N CYS A 43 -15.98 -12.30 -2.36
CA CYS A 43 -15.22 -11.69 -1.28
C CYS A 43 -15.64 -12.28 0.07
N ARG A 44 -16.94 -12.37 0.36
CA ARG A 44 -17.44 -12.99 1.59
C ARG A 44 -17.01 -14.45 1.71
N HIS A 45 -17.18 -15.24 0.66
CA HIS A 45 -16.75 -16.64 0.66
C HIS A 45 -15.26 -16.78 0.93
N TRP A 46 -14.42 -15.90 0.35
CA TRP A 46 -13.00 -15.87 0.64
C TRP A 46 -12.72 -15.54 2.12
N VAL A 47 -13.36 -14.50 2.66
CA VAL A 47 -13.24 -14.12 4.08
C VAL A 47 -13.62 -15.28 4.99
N ASP A 48 -14.77 -15.90 4.76
CA ASP A 48 -15.25 -17.05 5.53
C ASP A 48 -14.23 -18.20 5.47
N SER A 49 -13.71 -18.51 4.29
CA SER A 49 -12.73 -19.58 4.11
C SER A 49 -11.40 -19.34 4.84
N VAL A 50 -10.99 -18.07 4.98
CA VAL A 50 -9.81 -17.70 5.78
C VAL A 50 -10.12 -17.78 7.27
N MET A 51 -11.26 -17.23 7.67
CA MET A 51 -11.70 -17.23 9.07
C MET A 51 -11.89 -18.64 9.64
N ASP A 52 -12.39 -19.58 8.85
CA ASP A 52 -12.57 -20.98 9.27
C ASP A 52 -11.25 -21.71 9.52
N LYS A 53 -10.17 -21.28 8.87
CA LYS A 53 -8.82 -21.85 9.04
C LYS A 53 -8.05 -21.27 10.22
N LEU A 54 -8.54 -20.20 10.83
CA LEU A 54 -7.90 -19.53 11.96
C LEU A 54 -8.52 -19.98 13.29
N SER A 55 -7.67 -20.37 14.25
CA SER A 55 -8.08 -20.55 15.63
C SER A 55 -8.53 -19.21 16.27
N PHE A 56 -9.21 -19.26 17.38
CA PHE A 56 -9.61 -18.04 18.10
C PHE A 56 -8.41 -17.12 18.42
N LYS A 57 -7.30 -17.70 18.90
CA LYS A 57 -6.07 -16.93 19.18
C LYS A 57 -5.52 -16.26 17.93
N GLU A 58 -5.51 -16.95 16.79
CA GLU A 58 -5.05 -16.39 15.52
C GLU A 58 -6.00 -15.29 15.00
N LYS A 59 -7.32 -15.44 15.18
CA LYS A 59 -8.30 -14.38 14.88
C LYS A 59 -8.06 -13.12 15.72
N VAL A 60 -7.74 -13.28 16.99
CA VAL A 60 -7.35 -12.15 17.86
C VAL A 60 -6.07 -11.49 17.36
N GLY A 61 -5.08 -12.29 16.94
CA GLY A 61 -3.84 -11.78 16.33
C GLY A 61 -4.09 -10.87 15.13
N GLN A 62 -5.09 -11.20 14.30
CA GLN A 62 -5.44 -10.38 13.12
C GLN A 62 -5.91 -8.96 13.46
N LEU A 63 -6.25 -8.66 14.70
CA LEU A 63 -6.66 -7.32 15.15
C LEU A 63 -5.47 -6.42 15.48
N PHE A 64 -4.23 -6.93 15.45
CA PHE A 64 -3.04 -6.18 15.82
C PHE A 64 -2.20 -5.81 14.61
N ILE A 65 -1.66 -4.60 14.64
CA ILE A 65 -0.63 -4.12 13.74
C ILE A 65 0.68 -4.04 14.52
N TYR A 66 1.71 -4.73 14.03
CA TYR A 66 3.02 -4.79 14.68
C TYR A 66 3.99 -3.79 14.04
N THR A 67 4.57 -2.90 14.84
CA THR A 67 5.56 -1.94 14.37
C THR A 67 6.93 -2.61 14.23
N ILE A 68 7.57 -2.47 13.07
CA ILE A 68 8.87 -3.06 12.79
C ILE A 68 9.76 -2.09 12.00
N ALA A 69 11.03 -2.00 12.39
CA ALA A 69 12.01 -1.23 11.65
C ALA A 69 12.38 -1.93 10.33
N PRO A 70 12.49 -1.21 9.19
CA PRO A 70 12.89 -1.81 7.92
C PRO A 70 14.41 -2.00 7.84
N VAL A 71 14.94 -2.93 8.62
CA VAL A 71 16.36 -3.31 8.67
C VAL A 71 16.52 -4.82 8.62
N ASN A 72 17.50 -5.31 7.86
CA ASN A 72 17.77 -6.74 7.65
C ASN A 72 18.77 -7.31 8.67
N THR A 73 18.55 -7.06 9.96
CA THR A 73 19.34 -7.69 11.02
C THR A 73 18.72 -9.03 11.44
N LYS A 74 19.55 -9.94 11.93
CA LYS A 74 19.07 -11.25 12.45
C LYS A 74 17.96 -11.06 13.48
N ARG A 75 18.15 -10.15 14.43
CA ARG A 75 17.17 -9.84 15.48
C ARG A 75 15.83 -9.37 14.89
N ASN A 76 15.89 -8.48 13.90
CA ASN A 76 14.67 -7.94 13.28
C ASN A 76 13.91 -9.01 12.47
N LEU A 77 14.63 -9.90 11.80
CA LEU A 77 14.04 -11.04 11.10
C LEU A 77 13.39 -12.06 12.06
N GLU A 78 13.96 -12.25 13.26
CA GLU A 78 13.35 -13.05 14.32
C GLU A 78 12.05 -12.39 14.82
N LEU A 79 12.03 -11.08 15.06
CA LEU A 79 10.84 -10.33 15.46
C LEU A 79 9.74 -10.42 14.39
N LEU A 80 10.11 -10.27 13.12
CA LEU A 80 9.16 -10.41 12.01
C LEU A 80 8.54 -11.81 12.01
N ARG A 81 9.38 -12.85 12.14
CA ARG A 81 8.91 -14.23 12.17
C ARG A 81 7.99 -14.48 13.38
N GLU A 82 8.33 -13.97 14.55
CA GLU A 82 7.51 -14.09 15.75
C GLU A 82 6.14 -13.41 15.56
N ALA A 83 6.11 -12.19 15.00
CA ALA A 83 4.87 -11.47 14.70
C ALA A 83 3.97 -12.26 13.72
N ILE A 84 4.54 -12.82 12.66
CA ILE A 84 3.79 -13.52 11.61
C ILE A 84 3.45 -14.96 12.00
N ASP A 85 4.40 -15.73 12.56
CA ASP A 85 4.22 -17.16 12.79
C ASP A 85 3.61 -17.47 14.16
N THR A 86 3.92 -16.67 15.18
CA THR A 86 3.46 -16.95 16.55
C THR A 86 2.20 -16.15 16.89
N TYR A 87 2.25 -14.85 16.65
CA TYR A 87 1.13 -13.95 16.99
C TYR A 87 0.08 -13.81 15.89
N LYS A 88 0.42 -14.17 14.63
CA LYS A 88 -0.50 -14.07 13.48
C LYS A 88 -1.09 -12.68 13.33
N VAL A 89 -0.24 -11.64 13.45
CA VAL A 89 -0.70 -10.25 13.35
C VAL A 89 -1.33 -9.95 12.00
N GLY A 90 -2.37 -9.13 11.99
CA GLY A 90 -3.09 -8.74 10.77
C GLY A 90 -2.37 -7.67 9.95
N GLY A 91 -1.42 -6.95 10.55
CA GLY A 91 -0.70 -5.90 9.85
C GLY A 91 0.70 -5.65 10.38
N LEU A 92 1.51 -4.99 9.54
CA LEU A 92 2.82 -4.46 9.86
C LEU A 92 2.84 -2.96 9.62
N LEU A 93 3.40 -2.20 10.55
CA LEU A 93 3.70 -0.79 10.42
C LEU A 93 5.22 -0.60 10.29
N PHE A 94 5.67 -0.04 9.18
CA PHE A 94 7.07 0.32 9.00
C PHE A 94 7.33 1.75 9.44
N SER A 95 8.32 1.94 10.30
CA SER A 95 8.77 3.24 10.81
C SER A 95 10.09 3.63 10.15
N GLY A 96 10.04 4.47 9.12
CA GLY A 96 11.23 4.98 8.42
C GLY A 96 12.06 3.90 7.72
N GLY A 97 13.32 4.23 7.39
CA GLY A 97 14.32 3.31 6.86
C GLY A 97 14.37 3.20 5.33
N LYS A 98 15.13 2.21 4.83
CA LYS A 98 15.34 2.04 3.40
C LYS A 98 14.19 1.28 2.73
N MET A 99 13.68 1.80 1.63
CA MET A 99 12.59 1.19 0.85
C MET A 99 12.91 -0.25 0.44
N GLN A 100 14.15 -0.56 0.03
CA GLN A 100 14.55 -1.91 -0.37
C GLN A 100 14.36 -2.92 0.77
N ASN A 101 14.74 -2.55 1.99
CA ASN A 101 14.54 -3.42 3.16
C ASN A 101 13.05 -3.60 3.46
N GLN A 102 12.25 -2.54 3.35
CA GLN A 102 10.80 -2.62 3.54
C GLN A 102 10.17 -3.59 2.55
N VAL A 103 10.50 -3.50 1.26
CA VAL A 103 10.01 -4.41 0.22
C VAL A 103 10.40 -5.86 0.54
N GLU A 104 11.64 -6.10 0.95
CA GLU A 104 12.12 -7.45 1.28
C GLU A 104 11.38 -8.04 2.48
N LEU A 105 11.21 -7.27 3.56
CA LEU A 105 10.48 -7.69 4.75
C LEU A 105 9.00 -7.91 4.47
N THR A 106 8.38 -7.04 3.68
CA THR A 106 6.99 -7.20 3.21
C THR A 106 6.82 -8.50 2.44
N ASN A 107 7.67 -8.76 1.45
CA ASN A 107 7.60 -9.99 0.67
C ASN A 107 7.82 -11.24 1.52
N ARG A 108 8.69 -11.17 2.51
CA ARG A 108 8.91 -12.24 3.48
C ARG A 108 7.66 -12.49 4.32
N ALA A 109 7.08 -11.43 4.89
CA ALA A 109 5.87 -11.52 5.70
C ALA A 109 4.70 -12.14 4.91
N GLN A 110 4.45 -11.65 3.70
CA GLN A 110 3.37 -12.16 2.84
C GLN A 110 3.53 -13.64 2.48
N ARG A 111 4.75 -14.11 2.27
CA ARG A 111 5.00 -15.54 1.98
C ARG A 111 4.80 -16.46 3.20
N GLN A 112 4.97 -15.94 4.41
CA GLN A 112 4.88 -16.72 5.66
C GLN A 112 3.49 -16.67 6.28
N ALA A 113 2.74 -15.62 6.03
CA ALA A 113 1.44 -15.41 6.66
C ALA A 113 0.36 -16.38 6.17
N LYS A 114 -0.50 -16.85 7.07
CA LYS A 114 -1.69 -17.65 6.73
C LYS A 114 -2.78 -16.82 6.04
N ALA A 115 -2.91 -15.56 6.43
CA ALA A 115 -3.79 -14.57 5.81
C ALA A 115 -2.92 -13.41 5.31
N PRO A 116 -3.31 -12.70 4.24
CA PRO A 116 -2.58 -11.54 3.76
C PRO A 116 -2.39 -10.50 4.86
N VAL A 117 -1.17 -9.98 5.01
CA VAL A 117 -0.82 -8.99 6.03
C VAL A 117 -1.02 -7.60 5.48
N MET A 118 -1.74 -6.74 6.20
CA MET A 118 -1.85 -5.33 5.87
C MET A 118 -0.49 -4.65 6.05
N ILE A 119 -0.06 -3.89 5.06
CA ILE A 119 1.18 -3.10 5.15
C ILE A 119 0.84 -1.64 5.29
N THR A 120 1.33 -1.02 6.34
CA THR A 120 1.18 0.40 6.63
C THR A 120 2.54 1.05 6.83
N PHE A 121 2.62 2.34 6.62
CA PHE A 121 3.81 3.12 6.91
C PHE A 121 3.40 4.49 7.45
N ASP A 122 4.27 5.06 8.26
CA ASP A 122 4.13 6.42 8.74
C ASP A 122 4.66 7.36 7.66
N GLY A 123 3.78 8.17 7.07
CA GLY A 123 4.07 9.02 5.93
C GLY A 123 3.57 10.45 6.14
N GLU A 124 4.04 11.09 7.20
CA GLU A 124 3.58 12.43 7.61
C GLU A 124 4.24 13.58 6.83
N TRP A 125 5.24 13.35 5.96
CA TRP A 125 6.00 14.35 5.19
C TRP A 125 5.92 14.13 3.68
#